data_5198618daebde63679cb49648c9d4147
#
_entry.id   5198618daebde63679cb49648c9d4147
#
_cell.length_a   1.000
_cell.length_b   1.000
_cell.length_c   1.000
_cell.angle_alpha   90.00
_cell.angle_beta   90.00
_cell.angle_gamma   90.00
#
_symmetry.space_group_name_H-M   'P 1'
#
loop_
_entity.id
_entity.type
_entity.pdbx_description
1 polymer ?
#
loop_
_entity_poly.entity_id
_entity_poly.type
_entity_poly.pdbx_seq_one_letter_code
_entity_poly.pdbx_strand_id
1 'polypeptide(L)'
;MNSFFITFEGIDGAGKSTHINFVEKYLQDNHIPFISTREPGGTPLGEKLRNHLLNEDMDPYTETLLMFSSRMQHINEIIKPNLDKGVSVLSDRFTDATYAYQHGGKGVNEAFIHELKTLVHSKINPNITFLFDCPIEISLERLQTTRKLDKFEKEEKSFHQKVRDAYLKLAKAEPDRFVIIDSSQTIETIQIQIEQSLDKLIS
;
A
#
# COMPACT_ATOMS: atom_id res chain seq x y z
N MET A 1 -6.68 -23.15 8.05
CA MET A 1 -5.82 -22.57 6.99
C MET A 1 -5.22 -21.30 7.54
N ASN A 2 -3.96 -21.03 7.24
CA ASN A 2 -3.34 -19.77 7.63
C ASN A 2 -3.92 -18.64 6.76
N SER A 3 -4.32 -17.53 7.39
CA SER A 3 -4.68 -16.30 6.67
C SER A 3 -3.43 -15.45 6.47
N PHE A 4 -3.40 -14.69 5.38
CA PHE A 4 -2.26 -13.84 5.02
C PHE A 4 -2.71 -12.38 4.92
N PHE A 5 -1.87 -11.48 5.41
CA PHE A 5 -2.03 -10.06 5.15
C PHE A 5 -1.01 -9.62 4.09
N ILE A 6 -1.51 -9.27 2.92
CA ILE A 6 -0.73 -8.93 1.72
C ILE A 6 -0.97 -7.46 1.39
N THR A 7 0.10 -6.69 1.21
CA THR A 7 -0.01 -5.28 0.84
C THR A 7 0.65 -4.98 -0.51
N PHE A 8 0.12 -3.98 -1.19
CA PHE A 8 0.60 -3.52 -2.49
C PHE A 8 1.01 -2.06 -2.37
N GLU A 9 2.28 -1.78 -2.57
CA GLU A 9 2.87 -0.47 -2.35
C GLU A 9 3.58 0.04 -3.62
N GLY A 10 3.86 1.32 -3.64
CA GLY A 10 4.51 2.00 -4.77
C GLY A 10 3.79 3.30 -5.11
N ILE A 11 4.43 4.14 -5.92
CA ILE A 11 3.86 5.43 -6.35
C ILE A 11 2.59 5.24 -7.19
N ASP A 12 1.80 6.30 -7.34
CA ASP A 12 0.62 6.26 -8.20
C ASP A 12 1.06 6.10 -9.66
N GLY A 13 0.29 5.37 -10.47
CA GLY A 13 0.70 5.01 -11.83
C GLY A 13 1.70 3.83 -11.95
N ALA A 14 2.15 3.25 -10.83
CA ALA A 14 3.07 2.09 -10.85
C ALA A 14 2.43 0.77 -11.32
N GLY A 15 1.12 0.73 -11.59
CA GLY A 15 0.45 -0.47 -12.12
C GLY A 15 -0.10 -1.43 -11.08
N LYS A 16 -0.18 -1.06 -9.79
CA LYS A 16 -0.69 -1.89 -8.69
C LYS A 16 -2.02 -2.57 -8.99
N SER A 17 -3.02 -1.82 -9.44
CA SER A 17 -4.40 -2.31 -9.61
C SER A 17 -4.50 -3.52 -10.55
N THR A 18 -3.73 -3.54 -11.64
CA THR A 18 -3.69 -4.67 -12.59
C THR A 18 -3.25 -5.95 -11.88
N HIS A 19 -2.25 -5.84 -11.01
CA HIS A 19 -1.66 -6.99 -10.35
C HIS A 19 -2.39 -7.39 -9.05
N ILE A 20 -3.12 -6.46 -8.41
CA ILE A 20 -4.08 -6.81 -7.35
C ILE A 20 -5.13 -7.76 -7.90
N ASN A 21 -5.75 -7.44 -9.05
CA ASN A 21 -6.73 -8.30 -9.70
C ASN A 21 -6.14 -9.68 -10.06
N PHE A 22 -4.86 -9.73 -10.45
CA PHE A 22 -4.18 -11.01 -10.69
C PHE A 22 -4.03 -11.84 -9.41
N VAL A 23 -3.63 -11.21 -8.28
CA VAL A 23 -3.52 -11.89 -6.98
C VAL A 23 -4.88 -12.37 -6.49
N GLU A 24 -5.94 -11.56 -6.65
CA GLU A 24 -7.32 -11.97 -6.33
C GLU A 24 -7.71 -13.24 -7.09
N LYS A 25 -7.45 -13.26 -8.40
CA LYS A 25 -7.72 -14.44 -9.23
C LYS A 25 -6.89 -15.64 -8.80
N TYR A 26 -5.61 -15.46 -8.51
CA TYR A 26 -4.73 -16.52 -8.03
C TYR A 26 -5.25 -17.14 -6.71
N LEU A 27 -5.65 -16.33 -5.74
CA LEU A 27 -6.19 -16.82 -4.48
C LEU A 27 -7.54 -17.54 -4.67
N GLN A 28 -8.39 -17.04 -5.57
CA GLN A 28 -9.65 -17.67 -5.93
C GLN A 28 -9.44 -19.05 -6.57
N ASP A 29 -8.54 -19.14 -7.55
CA ASP A 29 -8.22 -20.38 -8.25
C ASP A 29 -7.63 -21.44 -7.31
N ASN A 30 -6.91 -21.00 -6.25
CA ASN A 30 -6.35 -21.85 -5.19
C ASN A 30 -7.32 -22.07 -3.99
N HIS A 31 -8.57 -21.63 -4.08
CA HIS A 31 -9.60 -21.78 -3.03
C HIS A 31 -9.20 -21.16 -1.68
N ILE A 32 -8.40 -20.10 -1.67
CA ILE A 32 -7.98 -19.38 -0.48
C ILE A 32 -8.99 -18.24 -0.23
N PRO A 33 -9.70 -18.22 0.90
CA PRO A 33 -10.64 -17.15 1.20
C PRO A 33 -9.92 -15.82 1.42
N PHE A 34 -10.37 -14.76 0.79
CA PHE A 34 -9.79 -13.43 0.91
C PHE A 34 -10.82 -12.31 0.79
N ILE A 35 -10.42 -11.13 1.23
CA ILE A 35 -11.07 -9.85 0.93
C ILE A 35 -10.03 -8.89 0.36
N SER A 36 -10.49 -7.97 -0.48
CA SER A 36 -9.69 -6.85 -0.97
C SER A 36 -10.16 -5.54 -0.36
N THR A 37 -9.22 -4.69 0.00
CA THR A 37 -9.45 -3.39 0.63
C THR A 37 -8.37 -2.39 0.22
N ARG A 38 -8.40 -1.18 0.80
CA ARG A 38 -7.43 -0.12 0.48
C ARG A 38 -7.26 0.87 1.61
N GLU A 39 -6.13 1.59 1.62
CA GLU A 39 -5.89 2.72 2.51
C GLU A 39 -5.45 4.00 1.73
N PRO A 40 -5.81 5.19 2.26
CA PRO A 40 -6.81 5.40 3.29
C PRO A 40 -8.20 5.02 2.79
N GLY A 41 -9.06 4.48 3.67
CA GLY A 41 -10.40 4.02 3.30
C GLY A 41 -10.79 2.68 3.93
N GLY A 42 -11.53 1.87 3.17
CA GLY A 42 -11.92 0.50 3.54
C GLY A 42 -13.09 0.38 4.53
N THR A 43 -13.49 1.46 5.20
CA THR A 43 -14.65 1.51 6.10
C THR A 43 -15.50 2.75 5.80
N PRO A 44 -16.78 2.81 6.21
CA PRO A 44 -17.60 4.00 5.98
C PRO A 44 -16.99 5.30 6.55
N LEU A 45 -16.34 5.24 7.72
CA LEU A 45 -15.60 6.37 8.27
C LEU A 45 -14.31 6.62 7.50
N GLY A 46 -13.56 5.56 7.20
CA GLY A 46 -12.32 5.65 6.43
C GLY A 46 -12.51 6.31 5.06
N GLU A 47 -13.62 6.01 4.35
CA GLU A 47 -13.92 6.64 3.05
C GLU A 47 -14.24 8.15 3.18
N LYS A 48 -14.87 8.58 4.28
CA LYS A 48 -15.06 10.01 4.57
C LYS A 48 -13.72 10.69 4.82
N LEU A 49 -12.87 10.08 5.64
CA LEU A 49 -11.52 10.60 5.90
C LEU A 49 -10.68 10.62 4.61
N ARG A 50 -10.78 9.59 3.76
CA ARG A 50 -10.15 9.57 2.45
C ARG A 50 -10.54 10.78 1.59
N ASN A 51 -11.84 11.13 1.58
CA ASN A 51 -12.30 12.29 0.81
C ASN A 51 -11.62 13.59 1.26
N HIS A 52 -11.52 13.82 2.58
CA HIS A 52 -10.78 14.98 3.12
C HIS A 52 -9.29 14.90 2.79
N LEU A 53 -8.65 13.74 3.02
CA LEU A 53 -7.23 13.50 2.79
C LEU A 53 -6.79 13.73 1.34
N LEU A 54 -7.66 13.43 0.36
CA LEU A 54 -7.32 13.54 -1.07
C LEU A 54 -7.69 14.91 -1.67
N ASN A 55 -8.58 15.68 -1.04
CA ASN A 55 -9.14 16.89 -1.63
C ASN A 55 -8.86 18.19 -0.86
N GLU A 56 -8.41 18.11 0.38
CA GLU A 56 -8.17 19.28 1.23
C GLU A 56 -6.68 19.43 1.56
N ASP A 57 -6.19 20.65 1.50
CA ASP A 57 -4.85 20.97 1.97
C ASP A 57 -4.83 21.00 3.50
N MET A 58 -3.81 20.42 4.09
CA MET A 58 -3.65 20.36 5.53
C MET A 58 -2.17 20.25 5.92
N ASP A 59 -1.89 20.56 7.16
CA ASP A 59 -0.56 20.35 7.75
C ASP A 59 -0.15 18.87 7.65
N PRO A 60 1.12 18.55 7.31
CA PRO A 60 1.58 17.18 7.13
C PRO A 60 1.41 16.28 8.37
N TYR A 61 1.53 16.83 9.58
CA TYR A 61 1.30 16.06 10.82
C TYR A 61 -0.19 15.78 11.04
N THR A 62 -1.07 16.77 10.76
CA THR A 62 -2.52 16.59 10.77
C THR A 62 -2.94 15.49 9.76
N GLU A 63 -2.39 15.53 8.55
CA GLU A 63 -2.61 14.51 7.53
C GLU A 63 -2.19 13.12 8.02
N THR A 64 -1.02 13.02 8.65
CA THR A 64 -0.51 11.77 9.23
C THR A 64 -1.44 11.22 10.31
N LEU A 65 -1.93 12.08 11.21
CA LEU A 65 -2.88 11.69 12.26
C LEU A 65 -4.20 11.17 11.68
N LEU A 66 -4.72 11.81 10.64
CA LEU A 66 -5.93 11.36 9.96
C LEU A 66 -5.71 10.04 9.22
N MET A 67 -4.54 9.82 8.60
CA MET A 67 -4.16 8.53 8.01
C MET A 67 -4.20 7.41 9.07
N PHE A 68 -3.61 7.63 10.24
CA PHE A 68 -3.62 6.65 11.32
C PHE A 68 -4.99 6.48 11.98
N SER A 69 -5.81 7.52 12.03
CA SER A 69 -7.21 7.42 12.50
C SER A 69 -8.03 6.53 11.56
N SER A 70 -7.91 6.72 10.24
CA SER A 70 -8.53 5.85 9.24
C SER A 70 -8.04 4.41 9.35
N ARG A 71 -6.74 4.22 9.52
CA ARG A 71 -6.09 2.90 9.67
C ARG A 71 -6.55 2.16 10.93
N MET A 72 -6.65 2.84 12.07
CA MET A 72 -7.16 2.25 13.32
C MET A 72 -8.57 1.66 13.11
N GLN A 73 -9.46 2.44 12.48
CA GLN A 73 -10.82 1.98 12.17
C GLN A 73 -10.79 0.79 11.21
N HIS A 74 -9.97 0.85 10.16
CA HIS A 74 -9.82 -0.18 9.15
C HIS A 74 -9.30 -1.50 9.74
N ILE A 75 -8.30 -1.43 10.61
CA ILE A 75 -7.76 -2.60 11.30
C ILE A 75 -8.84 -3.26 12.18
N ASN A 76 -9.58 -2.46 12.96
CA ASN A 76 -10.53 -2.99 13.92
C ASN A 76 -11.80 -3.56 13.25
N GLU A 77 -12.26 -2.96 12.16
CA GLU A 77 -13.50 -3.39 11.50
C GLU A 77 -13.28 -4.42 10.38
N ILE A 78 -12.14 -4.35 9.69
CA ILE A 78 -11.91 -5.14 8.47
C ILE A 78 -10.72 -6.09 8.62
N ILE A 79 -9.49 -5.56 8.83
CA ILE A 79 -8.29 -6.38 8.71
C ILE A 79 -8.28 -7.48 9.78
N LYS A 80 -8.26 -7.09 11.05
CA LYS A 80 -8.15 -8.03 12.17
C LYS A 80 -9.28 -9.06 12.20
N PRO A 81 -10.58 -8.68 12.09
CA PRO A 81 -11.67 -9.65 12.14
C PRO A 81 -11.65 -10.69 11.00
N ASN A 82 -11.13 -10.34 9.82
CA ASN A 82 -10.99 -11.28 8.71
C ASN A 82 -9.82 -12.24 8.94
N LEU A 83 -8.66 -11.72 9.32
CA LEU A 83 -7.50 -12.55 9.66
C LEU A 83 -7.82 -13.53 10.79
N ASP A 84 -8.52 -13.09 11.84
CA ASP A 84 -8.94 -13.95 12.97
C ASP A 84 -9.89 -15.09 12.53
N LYS A 85 -10.63 -14.89 11.43
CA LYS A 85 -11.52 -15.91 10.82
C LYS A 85 -10.83 -16.81 9.79
N GLY A 86 -9.52 -16.64 9.57
CA GLY A 86 -8.80 -17.39 8.56
C GLY A 86 -9.04 -16.89 7.12
N VAL A 87 -9.53 -15.64 6.97
CA VAL A 87 -9.72 -14.96 5.69
C VAL A 87 -8.54 -14.04 5.43
N SER A 88 -7.85 -14.22 4.31
CA SER A 88 -6.72 -13.38 3.91
C SER A 88 -7.17 -11.96 3.55
N VAL A 89 -6.28 -10.99 3.76
CA VAL A 89 -6.57 -9.58 3.46
C VAL A 89 -5.57 -9.05 2.44
N LEU A 90 -6.07 -8.55 1.33
CA LEU A 90 -5.31 -7.81 0.33
C LEU A 90 -5.56 -6.31 0.54
N SER A 91 -4.53 -5.51 0.74
CA SER A 91 -4.69 -4.05 0.89
C SER A 91 -3.86 -3.29 -0.13
N ASP A 92 -4.53 -2.47 -0.95
CA ASP A 92 -3.85 -1.43 -1.72
C ASP A 92 -3.41 -0.33 -0.75
N ARG A 93 -2.13 -0.31 -0.43
CA ARG A 93 -1.43 0.47 0.58
C ARG A 93 -1.72 0.03 2.03
N PHE A 94 -0.76 0.35 2.90
CA PHE A 94 -0.83 0.25 4.35
C PHE A 94 0.14 1.28 4.97
N THR A 95 0.75 0.97 6.09
CA THR A 95 1.61 1.90 6.84
C THR A 95 2.87 2.31 6.07
N ASP A 96 3.39 1.46 5.18
CA ASP A 96 4.56 1.79 4.35
C ASP A 96 4.31 3.01 3.46
N ALA A 97 3.06 3.19 2.98
CA ALA A 97 2.67 4.41 2.28
C ALA A 97 2.82 5.66 3.14
N THR A 98 2.51 5.60 4.44
CA THR A 98 2.69 6.74 5.35
C THR A 98 4.17 7.10 5.54
N TYR A 99 5.03 6.10 5.68
CA TYR A 99 6.48 6.34 5.70
C TYR A 99 6.97 6.96 4.37
N ALA A 100 6.48 6.48 3.25
CA ALA A 100 6.91 6.99 1.95
C ALA A 100 6.40 8.41 1.67
N TYR A 101 5.11 8.65 1.83
CA TYR A 101 4.48 9.92 1.45
C TYR A 101 4.66 11.00 2.50
N GLN A 102 4.34 10.72 3.79
CA GLN A 102 4.39 11.74 4.83
C GLN A 102 5.81 11.97 5.34
N HIS A 103 6.61 10.92 5.59
CA HIS A 103 8.02 11.12 5.97
C HIS A 103 8.88 11.45 4.75
N GLY A 104 8.98 10.54 3.78
CA GLY A 104 9.85 10.72 2.61
C GLY A 104 9.48 11.92 1.75
N GLY A 105 8.19 12.06 1.41
CA GLY A 105 7.69 13.14 0.56
C GLY A 105 7.57 14.48 1.28
N LYS A 106 6.89 14.51 2.44
CA LYS A 106 6.52 15.75 3.16
C LYS A 106 7.39 16.07 4.36
N GLY A 107 8.37 15.23 4.72
CA GLY A 107 9.32 15.51 5.79
C GLY A 107 8.79 15.38 7.21
N VAL A 108 7.68 14.66 7.42
CA VAL A 108 7.20 14.32 8.78
C VAL A 108 8.26 13.50 9.50
N ASN A 109 8.48 13.76 10.77
CA ASN A 109 9.48 13.05 11.56
C ASN A 109 9.20 11.54 11.59
N GLU A 110 10.20 10.73 11.23
CA GLU A 110 10.09 9.26 11.19
C GLU A 110 9.70 8.66 12.54
N ALA A 111 10.28 9.19 13.64
CA ALA A 111 9.97 8.74 14.99
C ALA A 111 8.48 8.96 15.34
N PHE A 112 7.88 10.08 14.91
CA PHE A 112 6.45 10.35 15.11
C PHE A 112 5.57 9.28 14.45
N ILE A 113 5.91 8.90 13.21
CA ILE A 113 5.18 7.83 12.50
C ILE A 113 5.38 6.48 13.20
N HIS A 114 6.59 6.21 13.69
CA HIS A 114 6.90 4.98 14.40
C HIS A 114 6.11 4.85 15.72
N GLU A 115 5.96 5.94 16.47
CA GLU A 115 5.14 5.96 17.68
C GLU A 115 3.67 5.69 17.36
N LEU A 116 3.11 6.35 16.33
CA LEU A 116 1.75 6.11 15.87
C LEU A 116 1.55 4.66 15.39
N LYS A 117 2.49 4.10 14.64
CA LYS A 117 2.48 2.69 14.24
C LYS A 117 2.39 1.78 15.45
N THR A 118 3.22 2.03 16.46
CA THR A 118 3.28 1.23 17.69
C THR A 118 1.95 1.29 18.47
N LEU A 119 1.34 2.46 18.56
CA LEU A 119 0.06 2.66 19.24
C LEU A 119 -1.11 2.00 18.49
N VAL A 120 -1.11 2.08 17.16
CA VAL A 120 -2.25 1.67 16.33
C VAL A 120 -2.21 0.19 15.97
N HIS A 121 -1.03 -0.36 15.61
CA HIS A 121 -0.96 -1.73 15.09
C HIS A 121 0.37 -2.46 15.33
N SER A 122 0.94 -2.36 16.50
CA SER A 122 2.22 -3.04 16.83
C SER A 122 2.25 -4.54 16.51
N LYS A 123 1.11 -5.22 16.48
CA LYS A 123 0.97 -6.67 16.28
C LYS A 123 0.46 -7.07 14.90
N ILE A 124 0.06 -6.12 14.05
CA ILE A 124 -0.49 -6.39 12.72
C ILE A 124 0.50 -5.86 11.69
N ASN A 125 1.22 -6.76 11.06
CA ASN A 125 2.15 -6.45 9.97
C ASN A 125 1.82 -7.32 8.75
N PRO A 126 2.04 -6.84 7.53
CA PRO A 126 1.92 -7.65 6.32
C PRO A 126 2.86 -8.86 6.38
N ASN A 127 2.38 -10.01 5.92
CA ASN A 127 3.21 -11.19 5.70
C ASN A 127 4.13 -10.97 4.49
N ILE A 128 3.61 -10.28 3.47
CA ILE A 128 4.35 -9.90 2.27
C ILE A 128 3.86 -8.55 1.75
N THR A 129 4.78 -7.74 1.26
CA THR A 129 4.51 -6.45 0.60
C THR A 129 5.07 -6.47 -0.81
N PHE A 130 4.22 -6.38 -1.82
CA PHE A 130 4.64 -6.17 -3.19
C PHE A 130 4.88 -4.69 -3.43
N LEU A 131 6.14 -4.29 -3.56
CA LEU A 131 6.53 -2.93 -3.90
C LEU A 131 6.71 -2.79 -5.40
N PHE A 132 5.80 -2.10 -6.06
CA PHE A 132 5.86 -1.79 -7.48
C PHE A 132 6.77 -0.58 -7.69
N ASP A 133 8.04 -0.87 -8.04
CA ASP A 133 9.01 0.16 -8.38
C ASP A 133 8.88 0.55 -9.84
N CYS A 134 8.62 1.84 -10.08
CA CYS A 134 8.39 2.41 -11.41
C CYS A 134 9.24 3.68 -11.58
N PRO A 135 9.96 3.84 -12.70
CA PRO A 135 10.54 5.12 -13.05
C PRO A 135 9.47 6.22 -13.08
N ILE A 136 9.81 7.38 -12.52
CA ILE A 136 8.83 8.47 -12.34
C ILE A 136 8.22 8.92 -13.67
N GLU A 137 9.00 8.91 -14.74
CA GLU A 137 8.54 9.28 -16.08
C GLU A 137 7.40 8.39 -16.56
N ILE A 138 7.56 7.06 -16.41
CA ILE A 138 6.56 6.05 -16.81
C ILE A 138 5.31 6.18 -15.93
N SER A 139 5.49 6.41 -14.65
CA SER A 139 4.39 6.57 -13.70
C SER A 139 3.54 7.80 -14.05
N LEU A 140 4.18 8.97 -14.26
CA LEU A 140 3.48 10.20 -14.62
C LEU A 140 2.78 10.11 -15.98
N GLU A 141 3.38 9.46 -16.98
CA GLU A 141 2.75 9.22 -18.27
C GLU A 141 1.46 8.40 -18.13
N ARG A 142 1.50 7.32 -17.35
CA ARG A 142 0.33 6.49 -17.08
C ARG A 142 -0.78 7.24 -16.35
N LEU A 143 -0.45 8.13 -15.41
CA LEU A 143 -1.42 8.94 -14.67
C LEU A 143 -2.16 9.94 -15.55
N GLN A 144 -1.47 10.61 -16.47
CA GLN A 144 -2.07 11.63 -17.35
C GLN A 144 -3.20 11.09 -18.24
N THR A 145 -3.23 9.79 -18.50
CA THR A 145 -4.18 9.14 -19.41
C THR A 145 -5.45 8.62 -18.72
N THR A 146 -5.53 8.62 -17.37
CA THR A 146 -6.53 7.79 -16.69
C THR A 146 -7.67 8.55 -16.01
N ARG A 147 -7.43 9.69 -15.34
CA ARG A 147 -8.48 10.41 -14.57
C ARG A 147 -8.02 11.80 -14.10
N LYS A 148 -8.94 12.55 -13.44
CA LYS A 148 -8.58 13.75 -12.69
C LYS A 148 -7.67 13.39 -11.54
N LEU A 149 -6.50 14.04 -11.46
CA LEU A 149 -5.48 13.82 -10.46
C LEU A 149 -5.93 14.33 -9.08
N ASP A 150 -5.65 13.58 -8.02
CA ASP A 150 -5.79 14.03 -6.64
C ASP A 150 -4.62 14.95 -6.22
N LYS A 151 -4.58 15.39 -4.94
CA LYS A 151 -3.56 16.32 -4.48
C LYS A 151 -2.15 15.74 -4.46
N PHE A 152 -2.01 14.44 -4.17
CA PHE A 152 -0.70 13.77 -4.15
C PHE A 152 -0.18 13.53 -5.57
N GLU A 153 -1.06 13.18 -6.49
CA GLU A 153 -0.73 12.97 -7.90
C GLU A 153 -0.35 14.27 -8.62
N LYS A 154 -0.76 15.43 -8.08
CA LYS A 154 -0.41 16.77 -8.61
C LYS A 154 0.92 17.31 -8.09
N GLU A 155 1.54 16.65 -7.16
CA GLU A 155 2.82 17.07 -6.60
C GLU A 155 3.92 17.06 -7.69
N GLU A 156 4.98 17.82 -7.45
CA GLU A 156 6.10 17.91 -8.38
C GLU A 156 6.85 16.57 -8.52
N LYS A 157 7.53 16.37 -9.63
CA LYS A 157 8.35 15.19 -9.91
C LYS A 157 9.34 14.89 -8.77
N SER A 158 9.91 15.93 -8.15
CA SER A 158 10.83 15.82 -7.00
C SER A 158 10.18 15.15 -5.79
N PHE A 159 8.89 15.40 -5.54
CA PHE A 159 8.13 14.74 -4.48
C PHE A 159 7.97 13.24 -4.75
N HIS A 160 7.54 12.88 -5.96
CA HIS A 160 7.39 11.48 -6.35
C HIS A 160 8.71 10.72 -6.28
N GLN A 161 9.83 11.37 -6.62
CA GLN A 161 11.15 10.76 -6.46
C GLN A 161 11.48 10.47 -4.99
N LYS A 162 11.23 11.44 -4.09
CA LYS A 162 11.44 11.23 -2.64
C LYS A 162 10.58 10.10 -2.09
N VAL A 163 9.31 10.00 -2.52
CA VAL A 163 8.39 8.92 -2.13
C VAL A 163 8.94 7.55 -2.60
N ARG A 164 9.38 7.45 -3.87
CA ARG A 164 9.98 6.25 -4.43
C ARG A 164 11.23 5.84 -3.64
N ASP A 165 12.13 6.79 -3.38
CA ASP A 165 13.38 6.53 -2.65
C ASP A 165 13.09 6.05 -1.21
N ALA A 166 12.07 6.60 -0.56
CA ALA A 166 11.65 6.17 0.77
C ALA A 166 11.10 4.73 0.75
N TYR A 167 10.28 4.35 -0.23
CA TYR A 167 9.84 2.96 -0.39
C TYR A 167 11.02 2.00 -0.59
N LEU A 168 11.98 2.36 -1.45
CA LEU A 168 13.16 1.51 -1.68
C LEU A 168 14.03 1.38 -0.42
N LYS A 169 14.13 2.45 0.39
CA LYS A 169 14.80 2.41 1.70
C LYS A 169 14.10 1.43 2.65
N LEU A 170 12.76 1.46 2.73
CA LEU A 170 12.00 0.52 3.54
C LEU A 170 12.19 -0.93 3.07
N ALA A 171 12.09 -1.18 1.78
CA ALA A 171 12.28 -2.52 1.22
C ALA A 171 13.68 -3.07 1.50
N LYS A 172 14.70 -2.23 1.47
CA LYS A 172 16.09 -2.60 1.82
C LYS A 172 16.24 -2.91 3.31
N ALA A 173 15.47 -2.25 4.17
CA ALA A 173 15.53 -2.45 5.62
C ALA A 173 14.77 -3.73 6.07
N GLU A 174 13.76 -4.16 5.31
CA GLU A 174 12.92 -5.32 5.62
C GLU A 174 12.84 -6.31 4.42
N PRO A 175 13.99 -6.86 3.95
CA PRO A 175 14.05 -7.65 2.71
C PRO A 175 13.22 -8.94 2.76
N ASP A 176 12.99 -9.50 3.93
CA ASP A 176 12.22 -10.73 4.11
C ASP A 176 10.71 -10.52 3.87
N ARG A 177 10.22 -9.29 4.03
CA ARG A 177 8.82 -8.93 3.85
C ARG A 177 8.53 -8.32 2.49
N PHE A 178 9.48 -7.59 1.91
CA PHE A 178 9.28 -6.89 0.65
C PHE A 178 9.69 -7.73 -0.56
N VAL A 179 8.82 -7.76 -1.56
CA VAL A 179 9.12 -8.20 -2.93
C VAL A 179 9.10 -6.99 -3.85
N ILE A 180 10.26 -6.59 -4.32
CA ILE A 180 10.38 -5.46 -5.26
C ILE A 180 10.03 -5.96 -6.66
N ILE A 181 9.04 -5.32 -7.28
CA ILE A 181 8.55 -5.58 -8.63
C ILE A 181 9.00 -4.45 -9.55
N ASP A 182 9.81 -4.75 -10.55
CA ASP A 182 10.14 -3.80 -11.62
C ASP A 182 8.92 -3.60 -12.53
N SER A 183 8.21 -2.50 -12.32
CA SER A 183 6.98 -2.17 -13.07
C SER A 183 7.21 -1.70 -14.50
N SER A 184 8.45 -1.68 -14.97
CA SER A 184 8.79 -1.44 -16.38
C SER A 184 8.72 -2.73 -17.22
N GLN A 185 8.66 -3.88 -16.58
CA GLN A 185 8.56 -5.19 -17.23
C GLN A 185 7.15 -5.44 -17.79
N THR A 186 7.03 -6.51 -18.61
CA THR A 186 5.70 -6.91 -19.12
C THR A 186 4.80 -7.44 -18.01
N ILE A 187 3.49 -7.36 -18.22
CA ILE A 187 2.49 -7.85 -17.27
C ILE A 187 2.75 -9.31 -16.93
N GLU A 188 3.04 -10.14 -17.93
CA GLU A 188 3.28 -11.58 -17.79
C GLU A 188 4.53 -11.85 -16.92
N THR A 189 5.61 -11.11 -17.13
CA THR A 189 6.85 -11.25 -16.35
C THR A 189 6.60 -10.91 -14.87
N ILE A 190 5.87 -9.84 -14.62
CA ILE A 190 5.50 -9.42 -13.26
C ILE A 190 4.60 -10.45 -12.58
N GLN A 191 3.61 -10.99 -13.32
CA GLN A 191 2.70 -12.01 -12.78
C GLN A 191 3.43 -13.29 -12.38
N ILE A 192 4.40 -13.74 -13.15
CA ILE A 192 5.25 -14.90 -12.81
C ILE A 192 6.02 -14.65 -11.51
N GLN A 193 6.60 -13.46 -11.33
CA GLN A 193 7.32 -13.12 -10.10
C GLN A 193 6.39 -13.08 -8.87
N ILE A 194 5.19 -12.54 -9.03
CA ILE A 194 4.16 -12.50 -7.97
C ILE A 194 3.73 -13.92 -7.60
N GLU A 195 3.41 -14.77 -8.59
CA GLU A 195 3.00 -16.15 -8.39
C GLU A 195 4.06 -16.94 -7.61
N GLN A 196 5.33 -16.89 -8.02
CA GLN A 196 6.43 -17.53 -7.31
C GLN A 196 6.58 -17.06 -5.85
N SER A 197 6.22 -15.82 -5.56
CA SER A 197 6.27 -15.27 -4.21
C SER A 197 5.07 -15.74 -3.38
N LEU A 198 3.90 -15.85 -3.99
CA LEU A 198 2.69 -16.39 -3.36
C LEU A 198 2.83 -17.90 -3.08
N ASP A 199 3.39 -18.68 -4.00
CA ASP A 199 3.64 -20.12 -3.81
C ASP A 199 4.50 -20.36 -2.56
N LYS A 200 5.55 -19.54 -2.35
CA LYS A 200 6.40 -19.63 -1.15
C LYS A 200 5.69 -19.20 0.13
N LEU A 201 4.74 -18.26 0.05
CA LEU A 201 3.98 -17.79 1.20
C LEU A 201 2.94 -18.82 1.67
N ILE A 202 2.38 -19.59 0.72
CA ILE A 202 1.28 -20.53 0.95
C ILE A 202 1.80 -21.93 1.32
N SER A 203 3.03 -22.27 0.91
CA SER A 203 3.69 -23.57 1.22
C SER A 203 4.00 -23.71 2.69
#